data_64fd82148633e8126bf10e59eedae1ec
#
_entry.id   64fd82148633e8126bf10e59eedae1ec
#
_cell.length_a   1.000
_cell.length_b   1.000
_cell.length_c   1.000
_cell.angle_alpha   90.00
_cell.angle_beta   90.00
_cell.angle_gamma   90.00
#
_symmetry.space_group_name_H-M   'P 1'
#
loop_
_entity.id
_entity.type
_entity.pdbx_description
1 polymer ?
#
loop_
_entity_poly.entity_id
_entity_poly.type
_entity_poly.pdbx_seq_one_letter_code
_entity_poly.pdbx_strand_id
1 'polypeptide(L)'
;MTTQSTIQTSQSADLATKKILIDDVELSDSCSVITMVVEKEINRIPLARIILLDGDPSSQDFELSNQELFLPGKKIEIKAGYHSDEETIFKGIVIKHVLKIRNNQSFLIVECKDEAVKLTIGRKNNYFYDSKDSDMIEEIIGKYGLEKEIEATNVEHREFVQYNVSDWDFCITRAQANGKICVVDDGKIIVKKPDLEQAETETVVFGSTMLEFDAEIDARNQVSKVTTYSWNASGQELLEIEANDPSLSLNGNISIDDLASVIALENLELRDGGRTPDVELQEWADAKWMFNQFSKIRGKVRFQGIPGVKPDTTIKLKGVGDRFNGKVYVSAVRHQITEGDWTIDAQFGINPTWFSETYNINSSPASGLLAAVNGLQIGIVSQLQDDPDGEDRILVRLPIVDNEAQGIWARVASLDAGEKRGSFFRPEIGDEVIVGFINENPNDAIVLGMLNSSAKPAPLTASDDNHEKGFVTRSEMKFIFNDDKKSVVLETPAGKKISIDEDAGIIKIEDENSNSVTINSDGIKLESQGKIEIKSSGDVSIEGMNVSIKATAQLKAEGSAGAEVSSSATAILKGSIVQIN
;
A
#
# COMPACT_ATOMS: atom_id res chain seq x y z
N MET A 1 -33.76 11.37 -52.68
CA MET A 1 -34.19 9.96 -52.54
C MET A 1 -34.30 9.69 -51.06
N THR A 2 -35.51 9.68 -50.53
CA THR A 2 -35.80 9.36 -49.16
C THR A 2 -35.62 7.85 -48.99
N THR A 3 -34.54 7.43 -48.36
CA THR A 3 -34.35 6.07 -47.88
C THR A 3 -35.42 5.78 -46.83
N GLN A 4 -36.41 5.00 -47.20
CA GLN A 4 -37.30 4.40 -46.22
C GLN A 4 -36.45 3.55 -45.26
N SER A 5 -36.33 4.00 -44.01
CA SER A 5 -35.77 3.19 -42.94
C SER A 5 -36.72 2.02 -42.71
N THR A 6 -36.28 0.83 -43.00
CA THR A 6 -37.00 -0.38 -42.65
C THR A 6 -37.03 -0.47 -41.13
N ILE A 7 -38.19 -0.27 -40.52
CA ILE A 7 -38.38 -0.48 -39.08
C ILE A 7 -38.21 -1.99 -38.88
N GLN A 8 -37.12 -2.42 -38.25
CA GLN A 8 -37.01 -3.80 -37.79
C GLN A 8 -38.05 -3.95 -36.67
N THR A 9 -39.12 -4.64 -36.97
CA THR A 9 -40.10 -5.06 -35.94
C THR A 9 -39.38 -6.02 -35.01
N SER A 10 -39.41 -5.73 -33.69
CA SER A 10 -39.06 -6.71 -32.66
C SER A 10 -39.76 -8.03 -32.98
N GLN A 11 -39.14 -9.17 -32.68
CA GLN A 11 -39.83 -10.45 -32.61
C GLN A 11 -41.13 -10.22 -31.83
N SER A 12 -42.22 -10.89 -32.26
CA SER A 12 -43.55 -10.74 -31.70
C SER A 12 -43.48 -10.67 -30.16
N ALA A 13 -44.33 -9.81 -29.55
CA ALA A 13 -44.42 -9.67 -28.10
C ALA A 13 -45.03 -10.94 -27.47
N ASP A 14 -44.25 -12.01 -27.42
CA ASP A 14 -44.63 -13.25 -26.77
C ASP A 14 -44.20 -13.23 -25.30
N LEU A 15 -44.93 -13.97 -24.49
CA LEU A 15 -44.62 -14.14 -23.08
C LEU A 15 -43.23 -14.79 -22.93
N ALA A 16 -42.40 -14.18 -22.13
CA ALA A 16 -41.11 -14.77 -21.79
C ALA A 16 -41.31 -16.06 -21.00
N THR A 17 -40.59 -17.08 -21.39
CA THR A 17 -40.50 -18.34 -20.65
C THR A 17 -39.28 -18.34 -19.74
N LYS A 18 -39.38 -19.04 -18.62
CA LYS A 18 -38.31 -19.11 -17.60
C LYS A 18 -38.22 -20.51 -17.04
N LYS A 19 -36.99 -20.91 -16.69
CA LYS A 19 -36.74 -22.12 -15.91
C LYS A 19 -35.79 -21.82 -14.79
N ILE A 20 -36.06 -22.37 -13.62
CA ILE A 20 -35.20 -22.31 -12.46
C ILE A 20 -34.83 -23.75 -12.11
N LEU A 21 -33.56 -24.06 -12.12
CA LEU A 21 -33.05 -25.36 -11.69
C LEU A 21 -32.33 -25.18 -10.34
N ILE A 22 -32.60 -26.12 -9.43
CA ILE A 22 -31.95 -26.17 -8.10
C ILE A 22 -31.32 -27.55 -7.98
N ASP A 23 -29.99 -27.60 -7.82
CA ASP A 23 -29.20 -28.83 -7.88
C ASP A 23 -29.60 -29.69 -9.15
N ASP A 24 -29.70 -29.03 -10.30
CA ASP A 24 -30.11 -29.60 -11.61
C ASP A 24 -31.56 -30.12 -11.71
N VAL A 25 -32.39 -29.88 -10.71
CA VAL A 25 -33.82 -30.23 -10.70
C VAL A 25 -34.66 -28.98 -10.97
N GLU A 26 -35.53 -29.05 -11.97
CA GLU A 26 -36.41 -27.94 -12.33
C GLU A 26 -37.44 -27.65 -11.23
N LEU A 27 -37.58 -26.36 -10.88
CA LEU A 27 -38.58 -25.89 -9.93
C LEU A 27 -39.99 -26.11 -10.50
N SER A 28 -40.90 -26.68 -9.71
CA SER A 28 -42.28 -26.94 -10.16
C SER A 28 -43.00 -25.64 -10.53
N ASP A 29 -43.79 -25.67 -11.60
CA ASP A 29 -44.66 -24.57 -12.04
C ASP A 29 -45.71 -24.18 -10.98
N SER A 30 -45.96 -25.03 -9.98
CA SER A 30 -46.82 -24.71 -8.84
C SER A 30 -46.24 -23.64 -7.92
N CYS A 31 -44.91 -23.41 -7.96
CA CYS A 31 -44.23 -22.37 -7.21
C CYS A 31 -44.47 -21.01 -7.87
N SER A 32 -45.22 -20.14 -7.19
CA SER A 32 -45.57 -18.82 -7.72
C SER A 32 -44.40 -17.85 -7.62
N VAL A 33 -43.58 -17.78 -8.67
CA VAL A 33 -42.49 -16.80 -8.82
C VAL A 33 -43.06 -15.47 -9.30
N ILE A 34 -42.99 -14.44 -8.45
CA ILE A 34 -43.51 -13.10 -8.75
C ILE A 34 -42.55 -12.34 -9.65
N THR A 35 -41.26 -12.30 -9.25
CA THR A 35 -40.23 -11.60 -10.02
C THR A 35 -38.88 -12.26 -9.83
N MET A 36 -38.07 -12.17 -10.87
CA MET A 36 -36.64 -12.50 -10.82
C MET A 36 -35.85 -11.31 -11.34
N VAL A 37 -34.76 -11.02 -10.66
CA VAL A 37 -33.80 -10.00 -11.07
C VAL A 37 -32.42 -10.65 -11.10
N VAL A 38 -31.69 -10.49 -12.22
CA VAL A 38 -30.30 -10.92 -12.37
C VAL A 38 -29.47 -9.69 -12.71
N GLU A 39 -28.41 -9.45 -11.95
CA GLU A 39 -27.50 -8.33 -12.15
C GLU A 39 -26.08 -8.88 -12.39
N LYS A 40 -25.48 -8.52 -13.50
CA LYS A 40 -24.08 -8.79 -13.85
C LYS A 40 -23.40 -7.47 -14.23
N GLU A 41 -22.22 -7.22 -13.70
CA GLU A 41 -21.44 -6.01 -13.95
C GLU A 41 -19.95 -6.35 -13.94
N ILE A 42 -19.16 -5.67 -14.76
CA ILE A 42 -17.70 -5.79 -14.70
C ILE A 42 -17.19 -5.44 -13.30
N ASN A 43 -16.14 -6.14 -12.85
CA ASN A 43 -15.53 -5.95 -11.53
C ASN A 43 -16.48 -6.20 -10.34
N ARG A 44 -17.57 -6.90 -10.55
CA ARG A 44 -18.53 -7.28 -9.50
C ARG A 44 -18.95 -8.75 -9.59
N ILE A 45 -19.34 -9.29 -8.44
CA ILE A 45 -19.90 -10.64 -8.37
C ILE A 45 -21.36 -10.62 -8.81
N PRO A 46 -21.76 -11.41 -9.81
CA PRO A 46 -23.16 -11.54 -10.24
C PRO A 46 -24.10 -11.87 -9.10
N LEU A 47 -25.29 -11.27 -9.15
CA LEU A 47 -26.36 -11.45 -8.16
C LEU A 47 -27.64 -11.85 -8.87
N ALA A 48 -28.36 -12.82 -8.32
CA ALA A 48 -29.75 -13.08 -8.67
C ALA A 48 -30.64 -12.99 -7.43
N ARG A 49 -31.82 -12.43 -7.62
CA ARG A 49 -32.87 -12.38 -6.59
C ARG A 49 -34.16 -12.92 -7.14
N ILE A 50 -34.73 -13.89 -6.44
CA ILE A 50 -36.02 -14.52 -6.78
C ILE A 50 -37.00 -14.21 -5.65
N ILE A 51 -38.19 -13.72 -6.00
CA ILE A 51 -39.28 -13.46 -5.06
C ILE A 51 -40.43 -14.41 -5.39
N LEU A 52 -40.79 -15.23 -4.42
CA LEU A 52 -41.89 -16.20 -4.53
C LEU A 52 -43.00 -15.86 -3.52
N LEU A 53 -44.21 -16.19 -3.85
CA LEU A 53 -45.28 -16.26 -2.86
C LEU A 53 -45.08 -17.52 -2.02
N ASP A 54 -45.13 -17.36 -0.70
CA ASP A 54 -45.05 -18.47 0.25
C ASP A 54 -45.76 -18.10 1.54
N GLY A 55 -46.35 -19.10 2.18
CA GLY A 55 -47.06 -18.98 3.43
C GLY A 55 -48.58 -18.93 3.28
N ASP A 56 -49.21 -19.81 4.04
CA ASP A 56 -50.67 -19.89 4.20
C ASP A 56 -51.06 -19.53 5.63
N PRO A 57 -51.73 -18.37 5.84
CA PRO A 57 -52.16 -17.95 7.17
C PRO A 57 -53.15 -18.92 7.83
N SER A 58 -53.88 -19.72 7.07
CA SER A 58 -54.88 -20.65 7.60
C SER A 58 -54.24 -21.89 8.20
N SER A 59 -53.17 -22.38 7.62
CA SER A 59 -52.36 -23.49 8.15
C SER A 59 -51.22 -23.02 9.07
N GLN A 60 -50.95 -21.71 9.14
CA GLN A 60 -49.81 -21.11 9.85
C GLN A 60 -48.47 -21.71 9.42
N ASP A 61 -48.31 -21.98 8.14
CA ASP A 61 -47.16 -22.68 7.57
C ASP A 61 -46.59 -21.98 6.32
N PHE A 62 -45.32 -22.27 6.00
CA PHE A 62 -44.57 -21.76 4.87
C PHE A 62 -44.01 -22.95 4.06
N GLU A 63 -44.78 -23.47 3.13
CA GLU A 63 -44.47 -24.71 2.45
C GLU A 63 -43.13 -24.67 1.69
N LEU A 64 -42.88 -23.61 0.92
CA LEU A 64 -41.63 -23.49 0.15
C LEU A 64 -40.42 -23.19 1.04
N SER A 65 -40.61 -22.35 2.07
CA SER A 65 -39.55 -22.02 3.00
C SER A 65 -39.09 -23.20 3.84
N ASN A 66 -39.99 -24.14 4.13
CA ASN A 66 -39.69 -25.35 4.91
C ASN A 66 -39.02 -26.46 4.06
N GLN A 67 -39.06 -26.36 2.73
CA GLN A 67 -38.37 -27.30 1.85
C GLN A 67 -36.86 -27.02 1.79
N GLU A 68 -36.10 -28.07 1.44
CA GLU A 68 -34.65 -27.94 1.29
C GLU A 68 -34.22 -27.24 -0.02
N LEU A 69 -35.16 -26.82 -0.85
CA LEU A 69 -34.90 -26.28 -2.20
C LEU A 69 -34.03 -25.02 -2.17
N PHE A 70 -34.35 -24.07 -1.30
CA PHE A 70 -33.69 -22.73 -1.28
C PHE A 70 -32.77 -22.53 -0.06
N LEU A 71 -32.22 -23.60 0.48
CA LEU A 71 -31.23 -23.48 1.55
C LEU A 71 -29.93 -22.87 1.04
N PRO A 72 -29.25 -22.03 1.85
CA PRO A 72 -27.93 -21.53 1.50
C PRO A 72 -26.95 -22.68 1.17
N GLY A 73 -26.23 -22.53 0.05
CA GLY A 73 -25.32 -23.54 -0.50
C GLY A 73 -25.89 -24.35 -1.67
N LYS A 74 -27.21 -24.38 -1.89
CA LYS A 74 -27.82 -25.03 -3.05
C LYS A 74 -27.37 -24.32 -4.33
N LYS A 75 -27.07 -25.13 -5.38
CA LYS A 75 -26.75 -24.60 -6.71
C LYS A 75 -28.02 -24.14 -7.39
N ILE A 76 -27.93 -23.04 -8.11
CA ILE A 76 -29.05 -22.49 -8.84
C ILE A 76 -28.64 -22.11 -10.27
N GLU A 77 -29.50 -22.44 -11.23
CA GLU A 77 -29.41 -21.99 -12.61
C GLU A 77 -30.73 -21.34 -13.00
N ILE A 78 -30.67 -20.13 -13.55
CA ILE A 78 -31.84 -19.40 -14.06
C ILE A 78 -31.69 -19.30 -15.57
N LYS A 79 -32.71 -19.75 -16.27
CA LYS A 79 -32.83 -19.67 -17.72
C LYS A 79 -34.02 -18.79 -18.09
N ALA A 80 -33.88 -18.05 -19.18
CA ALA A 80 -34.94 -17.22 -19.74
C ALA A 80 -34.89 -17.26 -21.28
N GLY A 81 -36.03 -17.12 -21.88
CA GLY A 81 -36.16 -17.18 -23.34
C GLY A 81 -37.57 -16.89 -23.81
N TYR A 82 -37.84 -17.24 -25.05
CA TYR A 82 -39.14 -17.14 -25.70
C TYR A 82 -39.42 -18.47 -26.39
N HIS A 83 -40.70 -18.82 -26.57
CA HIS A 83 -41.13 -20.05 -27.29
C HIS A 83 -40.52 -21.34 -26.72
N SER A 84 -40.24 -21.39 -25.42
CA SER A 84 -39.62 -22.55 -24.76
C SER A 84 -38.17 -22.83 -25.22
N ASP A 85 -37.49 -21.80 -25.74
CA ASP A 85 -36.04 -21.79 -26.03
C ASP A 85 -35.34 -20.89 -25.00
N GLU A 86 -35.07 -21.47 -23.84
CA GLU A 86 -34.48 -20.74 -22.71
C GLU A 86 -32.98 -20.97 -22.65
N GLU A 87 -32.22 -19.87 -22.60
CA GLU A 87 -30.79 -19.87 -22.37
C GLU A 87 -30.46 -19.44 -20.92
N THR A 88 -29.31 -19.87 -20.43
CA THR A 88 -28.83 -19.52 -19.11
C THR A 88 -28.49 -18.03 -19.02
N ILE A 89 -29.13 -17.35 -18.07
CA ILE A 89 -28.81 -15.95 -17.73
C ILE A 89 -28.08 -15.82 -16.40
N PHE A 90 -28.08 -16.86 -15.56
CA PHE A 90 -27.36 -16.88 -14.29
C PHE A 90 -27.11 -18.30 -13.79
N LYS A 91 -25.88 -18.55 -13.30
CA LYS A 91 -25.55 -19.69 -12.46
C LYS A 91 -24.88 -19.22 -11.18
N GLY A 92 -25.13 -19.95 -10.09
CA GLY A 92 -24.51 -19.63 -8.82
C GLY A 92 -25.01 -20.49 -7.67
N ILE A 93 -24.92 -19.95 -6.47
CA ILE A 93 -25.37 -20.60 -5.23
C ILE A 93 -26.32 -19.70 -4.45
N VAL A 94 -27.27 -20.29 -3.78
CA VAL A 94 -28.12 -19.60 -2.81
C VAL A 94 -27.25 -19.16 -1.64
N ILE A 95 -27.28 -17.86 -1.31
CA ILE A 95 -26.52 -17.31 -0.19
C ILE A 95 -27.42 -16.79 0.94
N LYS A 96 -28.66 -16.47 0.64
CA LYS A 96 -29.58 -15.90 1.61
C LYS A 96 -31.01 -16.30 1.35
N HIS A 97 -31.69 -16.68 2.40
CA HIS A 97 -33.09 -17.07 2.44
C HIS A 97 -33.82 -16.12 3.38
N VAL A 98 -34.80 -15.39 2.89
CA VAL A 98 -35.49 -14.34 3.64
C VAL A 98 -37.00 -14.52 3.56
N LEU A 99 -37.64 -14.61 4.69
CA LEU A 99 -39.09 -14.61 4.79
C LEU A 99 -39.58 -13.18 5.10
N LYS A 100 -40.55 -12.68 4.33
CA LYS A 100 -41.19 -11.38 4.57
C LYS A 100 -42.69 -11.53 4.62
N ILE A 101 -43.31 -11.01 5.69
CA ILE A 101 -44.75 -10.87 5.83
C ILE A 101 -45.11 -9.38 5.71
N ARG A 102 -46.00 -9.03 4.80
CA ARG A 102 -46.47 -7.66 4.58
C ARG A 102 -47.97 -7.65 4.38
N ASN A 103 -48.69 -6.99 5.28
CA ASN A 103 -50.15 -6.94 5.28
C ASN A 103 -50.76 -8.37 5.17
N ASN A 104 -51.40 -8.67 4.05
CA ASN A 104 -52.07 -9.97 3.81
C ASN A 104 -51.27 -10.90 2.89
N GLN A 105 -50.00 -10.59 2.64
CA GLN A 105 -49.14 -11.40 1.76
C GLN A 105 -47.84 -11.74 2.45
N SER A 106 -47.31 -12.90 2.12
CA SER A 106 -46.00 -13.33 2.56
C SER A 106 -45.14 -13.78 1.37
N PHE A 107 -43.87 -13.55 1.48
CA PHE A 107 -42.90 -13.73 0.40
C PHE A 107 -41.67 -14.47 0.90
N LEU A 108 -41.24 -15.46 0.15
CA LEU A 108 -39.92 -15.99 0.21
C LEU A 108 -39.02 -15.24 -0.78
N ILE A 109 -37.93 -14.64 -0.28
CA ILE A 109 -36.92 -13.98 -1.10
C ILE A 109 -35.63 -14.79 -1.02
N VAL A 110 -35.16 -15.24 -2.17
CA VAL A 110 -33.93 -16.01 -2.32
C VAL A 110 -32.91 -15.11 -3.01
N GLU A 111 -31.79 -14.87 -2.34
CA GLU A 111 -30.66 -14.17 -2.94
C GLU A 111 -29.55 -15.18 -3.28
N CYS A 112 -29.10 -15.12 -4.52
CA CYS A 112 -28.07 -16.01 -5.05
C CYS A 112 -26.90 -15.19 -5.57
N LYS A 113 -25.71 -15.72 -5.45
CA LYS A 113 -24.50 -15.13 -6.05
C LYS A 113 -23.74 -16.17 -6.84
N ASP A 114 -22.98 -15.70 -7.83
CA ASP A 114 -21.99 -16.56 -8.49
C ASP A 114 -21.03 -17.15 -7.46
N GLU A 115 -20.50 -18.34 -7.71
CA GLU A 115 -19.56 -19.01 -6.81
C GLU A 115 -18.28 -18.19 -6.54
N ALA A 116 -17.94 -17.26 -7.41
CA ALA A 116 -16.87 -16.29 -7.22
C ALA A 116 -17.05 -15.43 -5.96
N VAL A 117 -18.24 -15.39 -5.35
CA VAL A 117 -18.47 -14.72 -4.05
C VAL A 117 -17.52 -15.20 -2.96
N LYS A 118 -17.04 -16.44 -3.07
CA LYS A 118 -16.09 -17.03 -2.11
C LYS A 118 -14.78 -16.22 -2.00
N LEU A 119 -14.35 -15.55 -3.08
CA LEU A 119 -13.16 -14.69 -3.09
C LEU A 119 -13.35 -13.41 -2.26
N THR A 120 -14.60 -12.98 -2.02
CA THR A 120 -14.89 -11.76 -1.25
C THR A 120 -14.86 -11.99 0.26
N ILE A 121 -14.78 -13.24 0.71
CA ILE A 121 -14.96 -13.62 2.11
C ILE A 121 -13.62 -13.74 2.82
N GLY A 122 -13.47 -12.93 3.86
CA GLY A 122 -12.28 -12.88 4.70
C GLY A 122 -11.11 -12.15 4.03
N ARG A 123 -10.24 -11.61 4.85
CA ARG A 123 -9.02 -10.94 4.40
C ARG A 123 -7.85 -11.92 4.44
N LYS A 124 -6.94 -11.81 3.49
CA LYS A 124 -5.82 -12.72 3.26
C LYS A 124 -4.50 -11.97 3.29
N ASN A 125 -3.45 -12.72 3.57
CA ASN A 125 -2.06 -12.26 3.49
C ASN A 125 -1.27 -13.29 2.68
N ASN A 126 -0.48 -12.82 1.72
CA ASN A 126 0.40 -13.68 0.93
C ASN A 126 1.60 -12.88 0.42
N TYR A 127 2.70 -13.60 0.17
CA TYR A 127 3.85 -13.08 -0.57
C TYR A 127 3.92 -13.81 -1.91
N PHE A 128 4.10 -13.06 -2.98
CA PHE A 128 4.35 -13.58 -4.31
C PHE A 128 5.77 -13.19 -4.72
N TYR A 129 6.47 -14.10 -5.39
CA TYR A 129 7.84 -13.90 -5.83
C TYR A 129 7.97 -14.20 -7.32
N ASP A 130 8.76 -13.38 -8.03
CA ASP A 130 9.04 -13.50 -9.46
C ASP A 130 7.76 -13.79 -10.28
N SER A 131 6.72 -12.99 -10.02
CA SER A 131 5.36 -13.24 -10.52
C SER A 131 4.80 -12.00 -11.22
N LYS A 132 4.05 -12.24 -12.28
CA LYS A 132 3.23 -11.21 -12.93
C LYS A 132 1.87 -11.06 -12.22
N ASP A 133 1.20 -9.91 -12.41
CA ASP A 133 -0.16 -9.73 -11.89
C ASP A 133 -1.12 -10.81 -12.40
N SER A 134 -1.01 -11.20 -13.67
CA SER A 134 -1.78 -12.31 -14.24
C SER A 134 -1.56 -13.63 -13.51
N ASP A 135 -0.32 -13.94 -13.14
CA ASP A 135 0.04 -15.20 -12.48
C ASP A 135 -0.50 -15.23 -11.04
N MET A 136 -0.38 -14.10 -10.32
CA MET A 136 -0.95 -13.94 -8.97
C MET A 136 -2.47 -14.11 -8.99
N ILE A 137 -3.16 -13.45 -9.92
CA ILE A 137 -4.62 -13.55 -10.10
C ILE A 137 -5.01 -15.00 -10.43
N GLU A 138 -4.26 -15.64 -11.33
CA GLU A 138 -4.51 -17.02 -11.72
C GLU A 138 -4.33 -18.00 -10.56
N GLU A 139 -3.27 -17.83 -9.75
CA GLU A 139 -3.03 -18.63 -8.54
C GLU A 139 -4.16 -18.47 -7.52
N ILE A 140 -4.57 -17.22 -7.26
CA ILE A 140 -5.64 -16.93 -6.29
C ILE A 140 -6.95 -17.58 -6.72
N ILE A 141 -7.40 -17.36 -7.95
CA ILE A 141 -8.67 -17.92 -8.46
C ILE A 141 -8.61 -19.45 -8.47
N GLY A 142 -7.46 -20.02 -8.79
CA GLY A 142 -7.23 -21.47 -8.79
C GLY A 142 -7.51 -22.15 -7.45
N LYS A 143 -7.29 -21.45 -6.33
CA LYS A 143 -7.57 -21.96 -4.96
C LYS A 143 -9.05 -22.27 -4.72
N TYR A 144 -9.94 -21.67 -5.51
CA TYR A 144 -11.40 -21.81 -5.37
C TYR A 144 -12.00 -22.83 -6.34
N GLY A 145 -11.20 -23.41 -7.23
CA GLY A 145 -11.66 -24.39 -8.22
C GLY A 145 -12.60 -23.82 -9.29
N LEU A 146 -12.54 -22.50 -9.53
CA LEU A 146 -13.34 -21.83 -10.53
C LEU A 146 -12.66 -21.88 -11.91
N GLU A 147 -13.45 -21.91 -12.96
CA GLU A 147 -12.94 -21.74 -14.32
C GLU A 147 -12.38 -20.32 -14.49
N LYS A 148 -11.29 -20.21 -15.25
CA LYS A 148 -10.61 -18.93 -15.41
C LYS A 148 -10.01 -18.75 -16.79
N GLU A 149 -10.00 -17.51 -17.24
CA GLU A 149 -9.30 -17.05 -18.45
C GLU A 149 -8.65 -15.71 -18.14
N ILE A 150 -7.33 -15.74 -17.99
CA ILE A 150 -6.58 -14.57 -17.54
C ILE A 150 -5.62 -14.14 -18.65
N GLU A 151 -5.85 -12.97 -19.21
CA GLU A 151 -4.96 -12.36 -20.18
C GLU A 151 -3.65 -11.94 -19.50
N ALA A 152 -2.52 -12.34 -20.06
CA ALA A 152 -1.20 -12.07 -19.48
C ALA A 152 -0.95 -10.56 -19.26
N THR A 153 -0.21 -10.24 -18.19
CA THR A 153 0.29 -8.90 -17.90
C THR A 153 1.78 -8.80 -18.20
N ASN A 154 2.29 -7.57 -18.36
CA ASN A 154 3.67 -7.34 -18.77
C ASN A 154 4.62 -7.19 -17.57
N VAL A 155 4.15 -6.58 -16.47
CA VAL A 155 4.96 -6.28 -15.30
C VAL A 155 5.26 -7.56 -14.54
N GLU A 156 6.55 -7.85 -14.32
CA GLU A 156 7.02 -8.93 -13.46
C GLU A 156 7.53 -8.32 -12.15
N HIS A 157 6.93 -8.73 -11.05
CA HIS A 157 7.31 -8.29 -9.71
C HIS A 157 8.25 -9.31 -9.08
N ARG A 158 9.43 -8.87 -8.66
CA ARG A 158 10.37 -9.70 -7.92
C ARG A 158 9.78 -10.19 -6.60
N GLU A 159 9.05 -9.31 -5.94
CA GLU A 159 8.32 -9.56 -4.71
C GLU A 159 7.08 -8.69 -4.67
N PHE A 160 5.95 -9.25 -4.27
CA PHE A 160 4.70 -8.52 -4.13
C PHE A 160 3.92 -9.02 -2.93
N VAL A 161 3.18 -8.12 -2.28
CA VAL A 161 2.48 -8.41 -1.02
C VAL A 161 0.98 -8.22 -1.18
N GLN A 162 0.23 -9.28 -0.91
CA GLN A 162 -1.18 -9.17 -0.58
C GLN A 162 -1.28 -8.96 0.93
N TYR A 163 -1.68 -7.77 1.37
CA TYR A 163 -1.72 -7.43 2.79
C TYR A 163 -3.13 -7.17 3.26
N ASN A 164 -3.67 -8.04 4.11
CA ASN A 164 -4.94 -7.91 4.79
C ASN A 164 -6.09 -7.38 3.91
N VAL A 165 -6.25 -7.96 2.75
CA VAL A 165 -7.25 -7.62 1.71
C VAL A 165 -7.96 -8.89 1.25
N SER A 166 -9.22 -8.80 0.79
CA SER A 166 -9.89 -9.97 0.21
C SER A 166 -9.21 -10.39 -1.10
N ASP A 167 -9.31 -11.66 -1.46
CA ASP A 167 -8.77 -12.17 -2.72
C ASP A 167 -9.43 -11.47 -3.92
N TRP A 168 -10.71 -11.17 -3.82
CA TRP A 168 -11.44 -10.44 -4.84
C TRP A 168 -10.91 -9.02 -5.03
N ASP A 169 -10.81 -8.25 -3.94
CA ASP A 169 -10.37 -6.85 -4.00
C ASP A 169 -8.93 -6.76 -4.51
N PHE A 170 -8.06 -7.69 -4.10
CA PHE A 170 -6.69 -7.78 -4.61
C PHE A 170 -6.67 -8.03 -6.12
N CYS A 171 -7.41 -9.04 -6.61
CA CYS A 171 -7.46 -9.37 -8.03
C CYS A 171 -7.98 -8.20 -8.88
N ILE A 172 -9.06 -7.53 -8.45
CA ILE A 172 -9.62 -6.40 -9.19
C ILE A 172 -8.66 -5.22 -9.22
N THR A 173 -8.04 -4.90 -8.08
CA THR A 173 -7.08 -3.77 -7.99
C THR A 173 -5.89 -4.00 -8.92
N ARG A 174 -5.35 -5.23 -8.96
CA ARG A 174 -4.22 -5.54 -9.85
C ARG A 174 -4.62 -5.62 -11.32
N ALA A 175 -5.80 -6.18 -11.61
CA ALA A 175 -6.34 -6.17 -12.96
C ALA A 175 -6.50 -4.74 -13.50
N GLN A 176 -7.10 -3.87 -12.70
CA GLN A 176 -7.35 -2.48 -13.09
C GLN A 176 -6.06 -1.69 -13.29
N ALA A 177 -5.01 -1.90 -12.47
CA ALA A 177 -3.70 -1.28 -12.64
C ALA A 177 -3.05 -1.61 -14.00
N ASN A 178 -3.42 -2.75 -14.60
CA ASN A 178 -2.98 -3.20 -15.94
C ASN A 178 -4.00 -2.90 -17.05
N GLY A 179 -4.96 -2.01 -16.83
CA GLY A 179 -6.00 -1.68 -17.80
C GLY A 179 -6.96 -2.81 -18.09
N LYS A 180 -7.08 -3.79 -17.19
CA LYS A 180 -7.97 -4.95 -17.35
C LYS A 180 -9.20 -4.83 -16.49
N ILE A 181 -10.25 -5.50 -16.93
CA ILE A 181 -11.49 -5.69 -16.20
C ILE A 181 -11.64 -7.15 -15.81
N CYS A 182 -12.45 -7.40 -14.80
CA CYS A 182 -12.85 -8.74 -14.40
C CYS A 182 -14.33 -8.95 -14.73
N VAL A 183 -14.64 -10.00 -15.47
CA VAL A 183 -15.99 -10.44 -15.80
C VAL A 183 -16.22 -11.79 -15.16
N VAL A 184 -17.31 -11.92 -14.44
CA VAL A 184 -17.75 -13.21 -13.89
C VAL A 184 -18.97 -13.66 -14.67
N ASP A 185 -18.91 -14.80 -15.32
CA ASP A 185 -19.98 -15.36 -16.12
C ASP A 185 -20.19 -16.84 -15.80
N ASP A 186 -21.22 -17.10 -14.98
CA ASP A 186 -21.73 -18.43 -14.68
C ASP A 186 -20.68 -19.42 -14.14
N GLY A 187 -19.82 -18.97 -13.22
CA GLY A 187 -18.75 -19.74 -12.57
C GLY A 187 -17.39 -19.63 -13.25
N LYS A 188 -17.29 -18.89 -14.35
CA LYS A 188 -16.03 -18.57 -15.02
C LYS A 188 -15.61 -17.14 -14.73
N ILE A 189 -14.35 -16.91 -14.39
CA ILE A 189 -13.75 -15.60 -14.19
C ILE A 189 -12.84 -15.27 -15.38
N ILE A 190 -13.12 -14.16 -16.04
CA ILE A 190 -12.35 -13.67 -17.20
C ILE A 190 -11.71 -12.34 -16.82
N VAL A 191 -10.38 -12.23 -16.95
CA VAL A 191 -9.63 -10.98 -16.74
C VAL A 191 -8.94 -10.62 -18.05
N LYS A 192 -9.35 -9.50 -18.64
CA LYS A 192 -8.85 -9.04 -19.95
C LYS A 192 -8.99 -7.53 -20.12
N LYS A 193 -8.38 -6.97 -21.16
CA LYS A 193 -8.65 -5.58 -21.57
C LYS A 193 -10.07 -5.49 -22.15
N PRO A 194 -10.83 -4.40 -21.88
CA PRO A 194 -12.13 -4.18 -22.51
C PRO A 194 -11.94 -3.99 -24.02
N ASP A 195 -12.75 -4.71 -24.82
CA ASP A 195 -12.66 -4.68 -26.28
C ASP A 195 -13.92 -4.05 -26.89
N LEU A 196 -13.76 -2.90 -27.53
CA LEU A 196 -14.82 -2.20 -28.23
C LEU A 196 -14.97 -2.67 -29.72
N GLU A 197 -13.94 -3.32 -30.27
CA GLU A 197 -13.93 -3.71 -31.68
C GLU A 197 -14.72 -5.03 -31.95
N GLN A 198 -15.09 -5.76 -30.91
CA GLN A 198 -15.91 -6.96 -31.06
C GLN A 198 -17.25 -6.67 -31.76
N ALA A 199 -17.86 -7.68 -32.38
CA ALA A 199 -19.13 -7.56 -33.08
C ALA A 199 -20.27 -7.15 -32.14
N GLU A 200 -21.20 -6.33 -32.63
CA GLU A 200 -22.39 -5.96 -31.85
C GLU A 200 -23.28 -7.18 -31.62
N THR A 201 -23.64 -7.43 -30.37
CA THR A 201 -24.57 -8.52 -29.99
C THR A 201 -25.99 -8.18 -30.36
N GLU A 202 -26.37 -6.88 -30.27
CA GLU A 202 -27.73 -6.43 -30.55
C GLU A 202 -27.74 -4.99 -31.09
N THR A 203 -28.81 -4.66 -31.84
CA THR A 203 -29.08 -3.28 -32.27
C THR A 203 -30.36 -2.76 -31.63
N VAL A 204 -30.22 -1.74 -30.76
CA VAL A 204 -31.35 -1.12 -30.05
C VAL A 204 -31.74 0.18 -30.73
N VAL A 205 -33.00 0.30 -31.15
CA VAL A 205 -33.50 1.38 -32.03
C VAL A 205 -34.59 2.15 -31.33
N PHE A 206 -34.42 3.46 -31.20
CA PHE A 206 -35.46 4.39 -30.70
C PHE A 206 -36.69 4.35 -31.65
N GLY A 207 -37.88 4.23 -31.07
CA GLY A 207 -39.12 4.11 -31.81
C GLY A 207 -39.42 2.68 -32.31
N SER A 208 -38.62 1.66 -31.94
CA SER A 208 -38.83 0.25 -32.24
C SER A 208 -38.54 -0.65 -31.04
N THR A 209 -37.28 -0.97 -30.78
CA THR A 209 -36.87 -1.93 -29.74
C THR A 209 -36.48 -1.26 -28.40
N MET A 210 -36.22 0.05 -28.38
CA MET A 210 -35.84 0.81 -27.19
C MET A 210 -37.08 1.20 -26.38
N LEU A 211 -37.10 0.82 -25.10
CA LEU A 211 -38.17 1.15 -24.15
C LEU A 211 -37.81 2.41 -23.33
N GLU A 212 -36.60 2.48 -22.77
CA GLU A 212 -36.12 3.62 -22.01
C GLU A 212 -34.66 3.90 -22.41
N PHE A 213 -34.25 5.16 -22.32
CA PHE A 213 -32.89 5.57 -22.64
C PHE A 213 -32.48 6.78 -21.79
N ASP A 214 -31.42 6.63 -21.02
CA ASP A 214 -30.76 7.69 -20.27
C ASP A 214 -29.28 7.68 -20.63
N ALA A 215 -28.73 8.79 -21.07
CA ALA A 215 -27.31 8.90 -21.38
C ALA A 215 -26.76 10.31 -21.11
N GLU A 216 -25.51 10.34 -20.75
CA GLU A 216 -24.75 11.58 -20.50
C GLU A 216 -23.43 11.58 -21.27
N ILE A 217 -22.98 12.79 -21.63
CA ILE A 217 -21.61 13.07 -22.07
C ILE A 217 -20.98 13.90 -20.99
N ASP A 218 -19.86 13.43 -20.43
CA ASP A 218 -19.18 14.10 -19.33
C ASP A 218 -17.75 14.48 -19.72
N ALA A 219 -17.47 15.78 -19.76
CA ALA A 219 -16.15 16.32 -20.09
C ALA A 219 -15.15 16.24 -18.92
N ARG A 220 -15.62 16.08 -17.67
CA ARG A 220 -14.78 16.21 -16.47
C ARG A 220 -13.62 15.21 -16.39
N ASN A 221 -13.77 14.06 -17.00
CA ASN A 221 -12.76 13.00 -17.00
C ASN A 221 -12.04 12.86 -18.34
N GLN A 222 -12.32 13.76 -19.30
CA GLN A 222 -11.65 13.75 -20.60
C GLN A 222 -10.42 14.64 -20.55
N VAL A 223 -9.26 14.07 -20.87
CA VAL A 223 -7.95 14.74 -20.80
C VAL A 223 -7.15 14.44 -22.06
N SER A 224 -6.28 15.37 -22.44
CA SER A 224 -5.43 15.22 -23.62
C SER A 224 -4.15 14.43 -23.34
N LYS A 225 -3.79 14.28 -22.05
CA LYS A 225 -2.55 13.63 -21.63
C LYS A 225 -2.70 13.07 -20.23
N VAL A 226 -2.07 11.94 -19.96
CA VAL A 226 -1.89 11.36 -18.61
C VAL A 226 -0.41 11.07 -18.40
N THR A 227 0.12 11.48 -17.25
CA THR A 227 1.52 11.26 -16.89
C THR A 227 1.61 10.68 -15.48
N THR A 228 2.40 9.64 -15.32
CA THR A 228 2.71 9.04 -14.01
C THR A 228 4.10 9.46 -13.54
N TYR A 229 4.24 9.62 -12.23
CA TYR A 229 5.49 10.01 -11.57
C TYR A 229 5.82 9.06 -10.44
N SER A 230 7.12 8.73 -10.30
CA SER A 230 7.66 7.96 -9.18
C SER A 230 9.10 8.36 -8.89
N TRP A 231 9.60 8.07 -7.67
CA TRP A 231 10.96 8.41 -7.29
C TRP A 231 11.96 7.32 -7.67
N ASN A 232 12.98 7.68 -8.45
CA ASN A 232 14.12 6.83 -8.75
C ASN A 232 15.27 7.09 -7.77
N ALA A 233 15.39 6.25 -6.76
CA ALA A 233 16.43 6.38 -5.74
C ALA A 233 17.86 6.18 -6.31
N SER A 234 18.02 5.40 -7.37
CA SER A 234 19.35 5.15 -7.98
C SER A 234 19.82 6.34 -8.81
N GLY A 235 18.90 6.96 -9.57
CA GLY A 235 19.18 8.15 -10.39
C GLY A 235 19.09 9.46 -9.59
N GLN A 236 18.51 9.43 -8.37
CA GLN A 236 18.18 10.63 -7.58
C GLN A 236 17.34 11.64 -8.38
N GLU A 237 16.37 11.11 -9.15
CA GLU A 237 15.53 11.90 -10.06
C GLU A 237 14.08 11.40 -10.01
N LEU A 238 13.18 12.25 -10.49
CA LEU A 238 11.79 11.91 -10.67
C LEU A 238 11.62 11.20 -12.01
N LEU A 239 11.15 9.95 -12.01
CA LEU A 239 10.69 9.28 -13.22
C LEU A 239 9.39 9.94 -13.68
N GLU A 240 9.27 10.13 -14.98
CA GLU A 240 8.10 10.69 -15.64
C GLU A 240 7.78 9.82 -16.86
N ILE A 241 6.58 9.22 -16.87
CA ILE A 241 6.12 8.34 -17.95
C ILE A 241 4.78 8.85 -18.48
N GLU A 242 4.73 9.13 -19.76
CA GLU A 242 3.52 9.54 -20.47
C GLU A 242 2.75 8.33 -20.99
N ALA A 243 1.42 8.34 -20.83
CA ALA A 243 0.54 7.31 -21.35
C ALA A 243 0.53 7.27 -22.87
N ASN A 244 0.36 6.08 -23.44
CA ASN A 244 0.06 5.89 -24.84
C ASN A 244 -1.44 6.11 -25.09
N ASP A 245 -1.79 6.87 -26.14
CA ASP A 245 -3.19 7.06 -26.51
C ASP A 245 -3.82 5.70 -26.91
N PRO A 246 -4.87 5.26 -26.22
CA PRO A 246 -5.56 4.03 -26.57
C PRO A 246 -6.33 4.10 -27.89
N SER A 247 -6.53 5.29 -28.46
CA SER A 247 -7.15 5.56 -29.77
C SER A 247 -8.49 4.85 -29.98
N LEU A 248 -9.38 4.88 -28.98
CA LEU A 248 -10.65 4.16 -29.01
C LEU A 248 -11.65 4.78 -30.00
N SER A 249 -12.30 3.94 -30.80
CA SER A 249 -13.39 4.33 -31.72
C SER A 249 -14.73 4.45 -30.97
N LEU A 250 -14.86 5.48 -30.14
CA LEU A 250 -16.05 5.71 -29.32
C LEU A 250 -17.20 6.32 -30.14
N ASN A 251 -18.44 6.00 -29.73
CA ASN A 251 -19.67 6.52 -30.35
C ASN A 251 -19.82 8.05 -30.18
N GLY A 252 -20.81 8.59 -30.91
CA GLY A 252 -21.14 10.02 -30.91
C GLY A 252 -20.22 10.84 -31.81
N ASN A 253 -20.55 12.12 -31.97
CA ASN A 253 -19.89 13.05 -32.89
C ASN A 253 -19.10 14.18 -32.21
N ILE A 254 -18.80 14.06 -30.91
CA ILE A 254 -17.91 14.94 -30.18
C ILE A 254 -16.60 14.18 -29.95
N SER A 255 -15.48 14.79 -30.27
CA SER A 255 -14.18 14.19 -30.04
C SER A 255 -13.78 14.23 -28.56
N ILE A 256 -12.79 13.42 -28.17
CA ILE A 256 -12.20 13.47 -26.83
C ILE A 256 -11.51 14.82 -26.64
N ASP A 257 -10.79 15.30 -27.66
CA ASP A 257 -10.08 16.57 -27.61
C ASP A 257 -11.03 17.77 -27.42
N ASP A 258 -12.21 17.76 -28.08
CA ASP A 258 -13.23 18.78 -27.84
C ASP A 258 -13.67 18.80 -26.37
N LEU A 259 -13.89 17.64 -25.78
CA LEU A 259 -14.29 17.52 -24.37
C LEU A 259 -13.16 17.87 -23.40
N ALA A 260 -11.93 17.45 -23.68
CA ALA A 260 -10.75 17.80 -22.89
C ALA A 260 -10.53 19.32 -22.87
N SER A 261 -10.78 20.00 -23.99
CA SER A 261 -10.66 21.47 -24.10
C SER A 261 -11.64 22.22 -23.19
N VAL A 262 -12.77 21.61 -22.82
CA VAL A 262 -13.79 22.22 -21.94
C VAL A 262 -13.24 22.43 -20.52
N ILE A 263 -12.52 21.45 -20.01
CA ILE A 263 -11.90 21.51 -18.66
C ILE A 263 -10.53 22.19 -18.72
N ALA A 264 -9.86 22.11 -19.88
CA ALA A 264 -8.53 22.66 -20.13
C ALA A 264 -7.46 22.17 -19.14
N LEU A 265 -7.57 20.93 -18.68
CA LEU A 265 -6.52 20.26 -17.96
C LEU A 265 -5.54 19.65 -18.98
N GLU A 266 -4.40 20.29 -19.14
CA GLU A 266 -3.41 19.87 -20.13
C GLU A 266 -2.84 18.48 -19.86
N ASN A 267 -2.65 18.14 -18.58
CA ASN A 267 -2.07 16.88 -18.15
C ASN A 267 -2.72 16.38 -16.84
N LEU A 268 -3.20 15.17 -16.83
CA LEU A 268 -3.61 14.47 -15.62
C LEU A 268 -2.40 13.77 -15.02
N GLU A 269 -1.93 14.26 -13.89
CA GLU A 269 -0.78 13.71 -13.19
C GLU A 269 -1.18 12.67 -12.15
N LEU A 270 -0.55 11.51 -12.22
CA LEU A 270 -0.66 10.44 -11.22
C LEU A 270 0.69 10.30 -10.52
N ARG A 271 0.71 10.40 -9.20
CA ARG A 271 1.95 10.44 -8.42
C ARG A 271 2.00 9.30 -7.42
N ASP A 272 3.05 8.49 -7.49
CA ASP A 272 3.41 7.53 -6.44
C ASP A 272 4.63 8.04 -5.67
N GLY A 273 4.51 8.12 -4.35
CA GLY A 273 5.61 8.54 -3.47
C GLY A 273 6.64 7.44 -3.22
N GLY A 274 6.37 6.20 -3.66
CA GLY A 274 7.25 5.06 -3.54
C GLY A 274 8.13 4.85 -4.78
N ARG A 275 8.68 3.65 -4.87
CA ARG A 275 9.45 3.19 -6.02
C ARG A 275 8.58 2.28 -6.89
N THR A 276 8.06 2.82 -7.99
CA THR A 276 7.31 2.05 -8.99
C THR A 276 8.15 1.95 -10.26
N PRO A 277 8.37 0.74 -10.81
CA PRO A 277 9.14 0.55 -12.04
C PRO A 277 8.49 1.21 -13.27
N ASP A 278 9.29 1.58 -14.25
CA ASP A 278 8.87 2.26 -15.49
C ASP A 278 7.74 1.52 -16.21
N VAL A 279 7.84 0.19 -16.30
CA VAL A 279 6.83 -0.64 -16.97
C VAL A 279 5.49 -0.59 -16.23
N GLU A 280 5.50 -0.59 -14.89
CA GLU A 280 4.28 -0.48 -14.09
C GLU A 280 3.68 0.92 -14.17
N LEU A 281 4.52 1.97 -14.18
CA LEU A 281 4.08 3.35 -14.41
C LEU A 281 3.39 3.50 -15.77
N GLN A 282 3.93 2.86 -16.81
CA GLN A 282 3.34 2.87 -18.14
C GLN A 282 1.97 2.20 -18.18
N GLU A 283 1.85 0.99 -17.63
CA GLU A 283 0.56 0.28 -17.59
C GLU A 283 -0.49 1.07 -16.78
N TRP A 284 -0.08 1.69 -15.68
CA TRP A 284 -0.97 2.53 -14.85
C TRP A 284 -1.44 3.78 -15.59
N ALA A 285 -0.53 4.47 -16.30
CA ALA A 285 -0.87 5.64 -17.11
C ALA A 285 -1.83 5.28 -18.24
N ASP A 286 -1.51 4.23 -19.00
CA ASP A 286 -2.32 3.72 -20.11
C ASP A 286 -3.71 3.28 -19.64
N ALA A 287 -3.77 2.55 -18.52
CA ALA A 287 -5.02 2.11 -17.90
C ALA A 287 -5.92 3.30 -17.53
N LYS A 288 -5.36 4.32 -16.86
CA LYS A 288 -6.13 5.50 -16.44
C LYS A 288 -6.69 6.26 -17.63
N TRP A 289 -5.87 6.47 -18.67
CA TRP A 289 -6.34 7.17 -19.86
C TRP A 289 -7.42 6.40 -20.60
N MET A 290 -7.23 5.09 -20.77
CA MET A 290 -8.22 4.21 -21.40
C MET A 290 -9.58 4.23 -20.65
N PHE A 291 -9.60 4.08 -19.33
CA PHE A 291 -10.85 4.13 -18.57
C PHE A 291 -11.50 5.52 -18.61
N ASN A 292 -10.71 6.58 -18.63
CA ASN A 292 -11.23 7.93 -18.83
C ASN A 292 -11.91 8.06 -20.20
N GLN A 293 -11.30 7.55 -21.27
CA GLN A 293 -11.93 7.57 -22.60
C GLN A 293 -13.23 6.77 -22.64
N PHE A 294 -13.29 5.55 -22.05
CA PHE A 294 -14.52 4.76 -21.96
C PHE A 294 -15.63 5.47 -21.17
N SER A 295 -15.30 6.46 -20.34
CA SER A 295 -16.26 7.24 -19.58
C SER A 295 -16.87 8.42 -20.35
N LYS A 296 -16.43 8.68 -21.58
CA LYS A 296 -16.89 9.78 -22.43
C LYS A 296 -18.40 9.85 -22.55
N ILE A 297 -19.01 8.71 -22.83
CA ILE A 297 -20.45 8.53 -22.93
C ILE A 297 -20.85 7.38 -22.03
N ARG A 298 -21.68 7.66 -21.04
CA ARG A 298 -22.22 6.66 -20.13
C ARG A 298 -23.74 6.74 -20.13
N GLY A 299 -24.37 5.62 -19.88
CA GLY A 299 -25.81 5.62 -19.79
C GLY A 299 -26.38 4.23 -19.58
N LYS A 300 -27.70 4.19 -19.72
CA LYS A 300 -28.50 2.97 -19.60
C LYS A 300 -29.55 2.96 -20.70
N VAL A 301 -29.75 1.80 -21.28
CA VAL A 301 -30.82 1.55 -22.24
C VAL A 301 -31.63 0.33 -21.82
N ARG A 302 -32.96 0.46 -21.82
CA ARG A 302 -33.90 -0.65 -21.56
C ARG A 302 -34.51 -1.12 -22.85
N PHE A 303 -34.55 -2.41 -23.02
CA PHE A 303 -35.18 -3.09 -24.14
C PHE A 303 -35.68 -4.49 -23.73
N GLN A 304 -36.32 -5.21 -24.64
CA GLN A 304 -36.81 -6.58 -24.41
C GLN A 304 -35.66 -7.51 -24.07
N GLY A 305 -35.84 -8.43 -23.14
CA GLY A 305 -34.84 -9.35 -22.67
C GLY A 305 -34.21 -10.20 -23.76
N ILE A 306 -32.88 -10.30 -23.74
CA ILE A 306 -32.09 -11.10 -24.68
C ILE A 306 -30.93 -11.72 -23.85
N PRO A 307 -30.74 -13.05 -23.88
CA PRO A 307 -29.73 -13.72 -23.05
C PRO A 307 -28.30 -13.40 -23.47
N GLY A 308 -28.08 -13.12 -24.77
CA GLY A 308 -26.74 -12.86 -25.32
C GLY A 308 -26.12 -11.51 -24.93
N VAL A 309 -26.89 -10.54 -24.43
CA VAL A 309 -26.35 -9.25 -23.99
C VAL A 309 -25.84 -9.39 -22.56
N LYS A 310 -24.53 -9.31 -22.39
CA LYS A 310 -23.80 -9.52 -21.13
C LYS A 310 -22.80 -8.39 -20.91
N PRO A 311 -22.25 -8.19 -19.69
CA PRO A 311 -21.07 -7.34 -19.50
C PRO A 311 -19.93 -7.79 -20.42
N ASP A 312 -19.12 -6.84 -20.89
CA ASP A 312 -18.06 -7.06 -21.86
C ASP A 312 -18.55 -7.50 -23.27
N THR A 313 -19.79 -7.15 -23.64
CA THR A 313 -20.27 -7.20 -25.02
C THR A 313 -20.46 -5.79 -25.57
N THR A 314 -20.77 -5.66 -26.83
CA THR A 314 -21.12 -4.38 -27.45
C THR A 314 -22.53 -4.44 -28.03
N ILE A 315 -23.24 -3.31 -27.94
CA ILE A 315 -24.53 -3.10 -28.60
C ILE A 315 -24.48 -1.87 -29.48
N LYS A 316 -25.36 -1.79 -30.47
CA LYS A 316 -25.48 -0.63 -31.35
C LYS A 316 -26.73 0.17 -31.03
N LEU A 317 -26.55 1.45 -30.71
CA LEU A 317 -27.63 2.42 -30.49
C LEU A 317 -27.97 3.14 -31.79
N LYS A 318 -29.27 3.19 -32.15
CA LYS A 318 -29.77 3.91 -33.32
C LYS A 318 -30.96 4.78 -32.98
N GLY A 319 -31.10 5.92 -33.65
CA GLY A 319 -32.23 6.82 -33.52
C GLY A 319 -32.16 7.77 -32.32
N VAL A 320 -31.06 7.77 -31.57
CA VAL A 320 -30.86 8.62 -30.37
C VAL A 320 -30.03 9.89 -30.69
N GLY A 321 -30.01 10.29 -31.96
CA GLY A 321 -29.29 11.47 -32.44
C GLY A 321 -27.77 11.25 -32.57
N ASP A 322 -27.13 12.18 -33.29
CA ASP A 322 -25.69 12.04 -33.63
C ASP A 322 -24.77 12.04 -32.40
N ARG A 323 -25.25 12.56 -31.26
CA ARG A 323 -24.49 12.60 -30.02
C ARG A 323 -24.29 11.24 -29.39
N PHE A 324 -25.28 10.31 -29.55
CA PHE A 324 -25.30 9.04 -28.82
C PHE A 324 -25.38 7.81 -29.73
N ASN A 325 -25.69 8.00 -31.03
CA ASN A 325 -25.71 6.88 -31.99
C ASN A 325 -24.34 6.21 -32.08
N GLY A 326 -24.34 4.90 -32.29
CA GLY A 326 -23.13 4.12 -32.54
C GLY A 326 -23.00 2.91 -31.66
N LYS A 327 -21.82 2.27 -31.74
CA LYS A 327 -21.46 1.09 -30.94
C LYS A 327 -21.06 1.54 -29.54
N VAL A 328 -21.63 0.89 -28.53
CA VAL A 328 -21.31 1.15 -27.12
C VAL A 328 -20.89 -0.13 -26.42
N TYR A 329 -19.98 0.01 -25.47
CA TYR A 329 -19.49 -1.09 -24.64
C TYR A 329 -20.42 -1.29 -23.43
N VAL A 330 -20.93 -2.51 -23.21
CA VAL A 330 -21.82 -2.87 -22.12
C VAL A 330 -20.99 -3.18 -20.86
N SER A 331 -21.13 -2.36 -19.84
CA SER A 331 -20.44 -2.54 -18.55
C SER A 331 -21.27 -3.32 -17.53
N ALA A 332 -22.60 -3.26 -17.61
CA ALA A 332 -23.48 -3.99 -16.72
C ALA A 332 -24.80 -4.33 -17.40
N VAL A 333 -25.44 -5.40 -16.92
CA VAL A 333 -26.80 -5.78 -17.34
C VAL A 333 -27.64 -6.12 -16.12
N ARG A 334 -28.92 -5.73 -16.17
CA ARG A 334 -29.93 -6.13 -15.21
C ARG A 334 -31.13 -6.70 -15.93
N HIS A 335 -31.29 -8.01 -15.86
CA HIS A 335 -32.48 -8.69 -16.32
C HIS A 335 -33.56 -8.60 -15.25
N GLN A 336 -34.78 -8.30 -15.67
CA GLN A 336 -35.96 -8.34 -14.82
C GLN A 336 -37.04 -9.14 -15.50
N ILE A 337 -37.53 -10.19 -14.86
CA ILE A 337 -38.63 -11.03 -15.33
C ILE A 337 -39.76 -10.94 -14.31
N THR A 338 -40.91 -10.45 -14.74
CA THR A 338 -42.10 -10.26 -13.90
C THR A 338 -43.34 -10.60 -14.69
N GLU A 339 -44.14 -11.58 -14.23
CA GLU A 339 -45.41 -11.99 -14.84
C GLU A 339 -45.35 -12.27 -16.36
N GLY A 340 -44.21 -12.82 -16.84
CA GLY A 340 -44.00 -13.14 -18.27
C GLY A 340 -43.47 -11.96 -19.10
N ASP A 341 -43.31 -10.79 -18.52
CA ASP A 341 -42.56 -9.69 -19.12
C ASP A 341 -41.08 -9.80 -18.76
N TRP A 342 -40.20 -9.74 -19.74
CA TRP A 342 -38.76 -9.81 -19.57
C TRP A 342 -38.08 -8.59 -20.21
N THR A 343 -37.46 -7.77 -19.38
CA THR A 343 -36.69 -6.61 -19.81
C THR A 343 -35.23 -6.72 -19.38
N ILE A 344 -34.36 -6.06 -20.13
CA ILE A 344 -32.97 -5.89 -19.81
C ILE A 344 -32.63 -4.40 -19.75
N ASP A 345 -31.99 -3.98 -18.65
CA ASP A 345 -31.30 -2.69 -18.54
C ASP A 345 -29.82 -2.94 -18.84
N ALA A 346 -29.32 -2.47 -19.97
CA ALA A 346 -27.91 -2.52 -20.31
C ALA A 346 -27.27 -1.16 -19.99
N GLN A 347 -26.32 -1.14 -19.05
CA GLN A 347 -25.48 0.03 -18.82
C GLN A 347 -24.31 0.00 -19.79
N PHE A 348 -23.95 1.18 -20.32
CA PHE A 348 -22.85 1.31 -21.25
C PHE A 348 -21.88 2.42 -20.85
N GLY A 349 -20.64 2.32 -21.36
CA GLY A 349 -19.51 3.08 -20.88
C GLY A 349 -18.96 2.55 -19.57
N ILE A 350 -17.74 2.95 -19.18
CA ILE A 350 -17.09 2.49 -17.95
C ILE A 350 -16.95 3.66 -16.97
N ASN A 351 -17.15 3.42 -15.69
CA ASN A 351 -16.88 4.42 -14.66
C ASN A 351 -15.36 4.62 -14.53
N PRO A 352 -14.82 5.86 -14.64
CA PRO A 352 -13.38 6.13 -14.57
C PRO A 352 -12.83 6.08 -13.14
N THR A 353 -13.69 5.99 -12.13
CA THR A 353 -13.30 5.89 -10.72
C THR A 353 -12.68 4.52 -10.46
N TRP A 354 -11.51 4.48 -9.83
CA TRP A 354 -10.87 3.22 -9.49
C TRP A 354 -11.67 2.41 -8.48
N PHE A 355 -11.55 1.10 -8.57
CA PHE A 355 -12.19 0.18 -7.62
C PHE A 355 -11.81 0.53 -6.17
N SER A 356 -10.54 0.79 -5.93
CA SER A 356 -10.01 1.18 -4.62
C SER A 356 -10.52 2.53 -4.10
N GLU A 357 -10.99 3.42 -4.97
CA GLU A 357 -11.61 4.70 -4.60
C GLU A 357 -13.11 4.52 -4.27
N THR A 358 -13.76 3.52 -4.89
CA THR A 358 -15.17 3.24 -4.71
C THR A 358 -15.42 2.37 -3.48
N TYR A 359 -14.53 1.39 -3.23
CA TYR A 359 -14.67 0.39 -2.17
C TYR A 359 -13.55 0.52 -1.15
N ASN A 360 -13.89 0.35 0.12
CA ASN A 360 -12.89 0.33 1.18
C ASN A 360 -12.14 -1.01 1.18
N ILE A 361 -11.05 -1.06 0.43
CA ILE A 361 -10.17 -2.24 0.34
C ILE A 361 -9.18 -2.32 1.51
N ASN A 362 -8.98 -1.23 2.24
CA ASN A 362 -8.01 -1.13 3.32
C ASN A 362 -8.46 -1.89 4.59
N SER A 363 -7.51 -2.34 5.38
CA SER A 363 -7.79 -2.83 6.72
C SER A 363 -8.30 -1.69 7.62
N SER A 364 -9.15 -2.04 8.58
CA SER A 364 -9.60 -1.05 9.56
C SER A 364 -8.43 -0.57 10.40
N PRO A 365 -8.18 0.75 10.48
CA PRO A 365 -7.19 1.31 11.38
C PRO A 365 -7.46 0.87 12.84
N ALA A 366 -6.39 0.65 13.62
CA ALA A 366 -6.47 0.07 14.97
C ALA A 366 -7.31 -1.23 15.04
N SER A 367 -7.34 -2.00 13.93
CA SER A 367 -8.16 -3.22 13.78
C SER A 367 -9.65 -3.02 14.00
N GLY A 368 -10.15 -1.78 13.97
CA GLY A 368 -11.54 -1.41 14.28
C GLY A 368 -11.92 -1.55 15.76
N LEU A 369 -10.94 -1.74 16.66
CA LEU A 369 -11.19 -1.93 18.10
C LEU A 369 -11.38 -0.61 18.86
N LEU A 370 -10.79 0.48 18.33
CA LEU A 370 -10.88 1.83 18.91
C LEU A 370 -10.60 2.88 17.82
N ALA A 371 -10.77 4.16 18.18
CA ALA A 371 -10.44 5.26 17.28
C ALA A 371 -8.93 5.29 16.99
N ALA A 372 -8.58 5.38 15.73
CA ALA A 372 -7.20 5.38 15.26
C ALA A 372 -6.53 6.74 15.41
N VAL A 373 -5.20 6.74 15.59
CA VAL A 373 -4.36 7.93 15.54
C VAL A 373 -3.73 8.05 14.17
N ASN A 374 -4.15 9.04 13.40
CA ASN A 374 -3.57 9.30 12.09
C ASN A 374 -2.28 10.13 12.20
N GLY A 375 -1.22 9.67 11.51
CA GLY A 375 0.06 10.34 11.44
C GLY A 375 0.90 10.23 12.72
N LEU A 376 1.87 11.13 12.85
CA LEU A 376 2.78 11.20 13.98
C LEU A 376 2.30 12.20 15.02
N GLN A 377 2.66 11.98 16.28
CA GLN A 377 2.31 12.86 17.41
C GLN A 377 3.55 13.32 18.16
N ILE A 378 3.43 14.47 18.81
CA ILE A 378 4.44 14.94 19.75
C ILE A 378 4.19 14.32 21.12
N GLY A 379 5.26 13.78 21.72
CA GLY A 379 5.24 13.24 23.07
C GLY A 379 6.26 13.93 23.97
N ILE A 380 5.99 13.92 25.26
CA ILE A 380 6.93 14.38 26.30
C ILE A 380 7.27 13.18 27.19
N VAL A 381 8.55 12.90 27.35
CA VAL A 381 9.01 11.80 28.20
C VAL A 381 8.71 12.10 29.67
N SER A 382 8.00 11.21 30.32
CA SER A 382 7.60 11.36 31.75
C SER A 382 8.31 10.41 32.67
N GLN A 383 8.75 9.21 32.20
CA GLN A 383 9.43 8.20 33.01
C GLN A 383 10.29 7.28 32.14
N LEU A 384 11.42 6.78 32.68
CA LEU A 384 12.38 5.91 31.97
C LEU A 384 12.50 4.50 32.56
N GLN A 385 11.91 4.25 33.70
CA GLN A 385 12.06 3.00 34.47
C GLN A 385 10.69 2.47 34.90
N ASP A 386 10.69 1.29 35.53
CA ASP A 386 9.51 0.67 36.11
C ASP A 386 8.41 0.32 35.06
N ASP A 387 8.83 -0.06 33.85
CA ASP A 387 7.92 -0.64 32.86
C ASP A 387 7.27 -1.89 33.46
N PRO A 388 5.92 -1.91 33.58
CA PRO A 388 5.23 -3.00 34.29
C PRO A 388 5.36 -4.36 33.59
N ASP A 389 5.62 -4.37 32.29
CA ASP A 389 5.76 -5.60 31.51
C ASP A 389 7.23 -6.01 31.28
N GLY A 390 8.18 -5.15 31.63
CA GLY A 390 9.60 -5.40 31.45
C GLY A 390 10.07 -5.41 29.99
N GLU A 391 9.36 -4.72 29.10
CA GLU A 391 9.60 -4.67 27.64
C GLU A 391 10.54 -3.52 27.22
N ASP A 392 11.30 -2.97 28.17
CA ASP A 392 12.26 -1.88 27.92
C ASP A 392 11.63 -0.60 27.32
N ARG A 393 10.39 -0.30 27.72
CA ARG A 393 9.63 0.87 27.28
C ARG A 393 9.90 2.06 28.18
N ILE A 394 9.61 3.25 27.67
CA ILE A 394 9.56 4.50 28.41
C ILE A 394 8.14 5.03 28.46
N LEU A 395 7.80 5.79 29.50
CA LEU A 395 6.50 6.42 29.62
C LEU A 395 6.51 7.78 28.92
N VAL A 396 5.58 7.97 27.98
CA VAL A 396 5.49 9.17 27.15
C VAL A 396 4.09 9.74 27.25
N ARG A 397 3.98 10.98 27.61
CA ARG A 397 2.74 11.73 27.63
C ARG A 397 2.52 12.41 26.29
N LEU A 398 1.32 12.28 25.75
CA LEU A 398 0.88 13.00 24.55
C LEU A 398 0.12 14.27 25.01
N PRO A 399 0.68 15.48 24.88
CA PRO A 399 0.03 16.70 25.38
C PRO A 399 -1.33 16.98 24.76
N ILE A 400 -1.54 16.52 23.51
CA ILE A 400 -2.82 16.68 22.81
C ILE A 400 -3.95 15.82 23.43
N VAL A 401 -3.60 14.75 24.13
CA VAL A 401 -4.57 13.88 24.82
C VAL A 401 -4.85 14.45 26.22
N ASP A 402 -3.82 14.59 27.02
CA ASP A 402 -3.89 15.17 28.36
C ASP A 402 -2.49 15.64 28.79
N ASN A 403 -2.35 16.93 29.10
CA ASN A 403 -1.07 17.51 29.47
C ASN A 403 -0.65 17.26 30.91
N GLU A 404 -1.52 16.69 31.75
CA GLU A 404 -1.23 16.40 33.17
C GLU A 404 -1.12 14.89 33.47
N ALA A 405 -1.64 14.05 32.58
CA ALA A 405 -1.60 12.61 32.74
C ALA A 405 -0.17 12.03 32.70
N GLN A 406 -0.01 10.81 33.19
CA GLN A 406 1.28 10.12 33.17
C GLN A 406 1.74 9.79 31.75
N GLY A 407 0.82 9.36 30.88
CA GLY A 407 1.09 8.99 29.50
C GLY A 407 0.92 7.49 29.22
N ILE A 408 1.58 7.03 28.15
CA ILE A 408 1.53 5.65 27.65
C ILE A 408 2.96 5.08 27.56
N TRP A 409 3.09 3.79 27.84
CA TRP A 409 4.36 3.07 27.66
C TRP A 409 4.65 2.84 26.18
N ALA A 410 5.83 3.30 25.72
CA ALA A 410 6.25 3.24 24.34
C ALA A 410 7.65 2.65 24.21
N ARG A 411 7.86 1.80 23.22
CA ARG A 411 9.20 1.32 22.85
C ARG A 411 9.97 2.44 22.15
N VAL A 412 11.30 2.42 22.27
CA VAL A 412 12.15 3.41 21.61
C VAL A 412 12.88 2.74 20.44
N ALA A 413 12.70 3.27 19.23
CA ALA A 413 13.51 2.87 18.09
C ALA A 413 14.94 3.34 18.27
N SER A 414 15.93 2.50 17.96
CA SER A 414 17.34 2.82 18.06
C SER A 414 18.10 2.42 16.78
N LEU A 415 19.32 2.94 16.60
CA LEU A 415 20.15 2.66 15.43
C LEU A 415 20.54 1.17 15.30
N ASP A 416 20.78 0.50 16.43
CA ASP A 416 21.01 -0.93 16.51
C ASP A 416 20.37 -1.46 17.79
N ALA A 417 19.72 -2.62 17.70
CA ALA A 417 19.12 -3.32 18.82
C ALA A 417 19.20 -4.82 18.63
N GLY A 418 19.55 -5.57 19.69
CA GLY A 418 19.62 -7.01 19.69
C GLY A 418 19.86 -7.56 21.08
N GLU A 419 19.96 -8.88 21.23
CA GLU A 419 20.17 -9.51 22.51
C GLU A 419 21.49 -9.04 23.14
N LYS A 420 21.40 -8.27 24.21
CA LYS A 420 22.53 -7.68 24.99
C LYS A 420 23.51 -6.85 24.14
N ARG A 421 23.08 -6.29 23.03
CA ARG A 421 23.87 -5.42 22.15
C ARG A 421 23.00 -4.30 21.55
N GLY A 422 23.64 -3.24 21.07
CA GLY A 422 22.98 -2.15 20.35
C GLY A 422 23.37 -0.76 20.86
N SER A 423 22.77 0.26 20.26
CA SER A 423 22.86 1.66 20.70
C SER A 423 21.73 1.97 21.70
N PHE A 424 22.05 2.61 22.80
CA PHE A 424 21.09 2.90 23.86
C PHE A 424 21.15 4.38 24.30
N PHE A 425 20.75 5.27 23.41
CA PHE A 425 20.54 6.69 23.69
C PHE A 425 19.06 6.91 24.02
N ARG A 426 18.71 6.79 25.31
CA ARG A 426 17.37 7.11 25.76
C ARG A 426 17.22 8.63 25.92
N PRO A 427 16.03 9.20 25.59
CA PRO A 427 15.76 10.61 25.88
C PRO A 427 15.73 10.85 27.39
N GLU A 428 15.94 12.09 27.81
CA GLU A 428 15.78 12.49 29.20
C GLU A 428 14.33 12.79 29.54
N ILE A 429 13.97 12.70 30.82
CA ILE A 429 12.65 13.14 31.29
C ILE A 429 12.40 14.59 30.93
N GLY A 430 11.24 14.86 30.33
CA GLY A 430 10.88 16.19 29.85
C GLY A 430 11.34 16.46 28.41
N ASP A 431 12.03 15.54 27.75
CA ASP A 431 12.39 15.71 26.34
C ASP A 431 11.17 15.50 25.43
N GLU A 432 11.18 16.26 24.34
CA GLU A 432 10.21 16.15 23.26
C GLU A 432 10.61 15.04 22.30
N VAL A 433 9.67 14.17 21.99
CA VAL A 433 9.86 13.00 21.12
C VAL A 433 8.79 12.93 20.04
N ILE A 434 9.14 12.36 18.89
CA ILE A 434 8.19 12.01 17.85
C ILE A 434 7.67 10.60 18.06
N VAL A 435 6.35 10.45 18.11
CA VAL A 435 5.66 9.20 18.41
C VAL A 435 4.86 8.74 17.21
N GLY A 436 5.08 7.52 16.75
CA GLY A 436 4.24 6.78 15.83
C GLY A 436 3.44 5.71 16.56
N PHE A 437 2.49 5.08 15.84
CA PHE A 437 1.60 4.07 16.39
C PHE A 437 1.52 2.87 15.47
N ILE A 438 1.79 1.68 16.00
CA ILE A 438 1.69 0.45 15.22
C ILE A 438 0.23 0.22 14.84
N ASN A 439 -0.04 0.04 13.54
CA ASN A 439 -1.39 -0.08 12.99
C ASN A 439 -2.34 1.06 13.44
N GLU A 440 -1.79 2.28 13.64
CA GLU A 440 -2.55 3.46 14.10
C GLU A 440 -3.26 3.28 15.46
N ASN A 441 -2.86 2.27 16.25
CA ASN A 441 -3.42 1.96 17.55
C ASN A 441 -2.84 2.88 18.63
N PRO A 442 -3.63 3.77 19.25
CA PRO A 442 -3.15 4.68 20.30
C PRO A 442 -2.52 3.99 21.51
N ASN A 443 -2.79 2.70 21.71
CA ASN A 443 -2.24 1.92 22.82
C ASN A 443 -0.91 1.22 22.48
N ASP A 444 -0.45 1.29 21.22
CA ASP A 444 0.78 0.64 20.76
C ASP A 444 1.74 1.67 20.17
N ALA A 445 2.24 2.53 21.06
CA ALA A 445 3.10 3.65 20.73
C ALA A 445 4.56 3.23 20.55
N ILE A 446 5.25 3.90 19.62
CA ILE A 446 6.69 3.78 19.39
C ILE A 446 7.33 5.17 19.27
N VAL A 447 8.38 5.44 20.03
CA VAL A 447 9.21 6.65 19.88
C VAL A 447 10.16 6.42 18.70
N LEU A 448 10.06 7.27 17.70
CA LEU A 448 10.86 7.19 16.46
C LEU A 448 12.13 8.06 16.53
N GLY A 449 12.18 9.03 17.42
CA GLY A 449 13.31 9.92 17.63
C GLY A 449 13.00 11.06 18.59
N MET A 450 14.02 11.88 18.87
CA MET A 450 13.97 13.05 19.74
C MET A 450 13.98 14.32 18.88
N LEU A 451 13.38 15.40 19.39
CA LEU A 451 13.27 16.67 18.69
C LEU A 451 13.97 17.77 19.47
N ASN A 452 14.81 18.55 18.76
CA ASN A 452 15.32 19.81 19.27
C ASN A 452 14.34 20.95 18.93
N SER A 453 14.34 22.00 19.71
CA SER A 453 13.51 23.19 19.50
C SER A 453 14.25 24.46 19.96
N SER A 454 13.61 25.62 19.76
CA SER A 454 14.16 26.89 20.31
C SER A 454 14.21 26.92 21.84
N ALA A 455 13.34 26.13 22.50
CA ALA A 455 13.35 25.98 23.97
C ALA A 455 14.40 24.97 24.45
N LYS A 456 14.73 23.98 23.61
CA LYS A 456 15.74 22.93 23.83
C LYS A 456 16.61 22.81 22.57
N PRO A 457 17.56 23.75 22.38
CA PRO A 457 18.36 23.79 21.16
C PRO A 457 19.32 22.61 21.04
N ALA A 458 19.73 22.33 19.82
CA ALA A 458 20.79 21.37 19.55
C ALA A 458 22.11 21.81 20.19
N PRO A 459 23.01 20.87 20.52
CA PRO A 459 24.30 21.21 21.19
C PRO A 459 25.23 22.08 20.34
N LEU A 460 25.07 22.07 19.02
CA LEU A 460 25.79 22.89 18.06
C LEU A 460 24.82 23.67 17.19
N THR A 461 25.16 24.91 16.86
CA THR A 461 24.41 25.71 15.90
C THR A 461 24.57 25.10 14.50
N ALA A 462 23.48 24.87 13.80
CA ALA A 462 23.52 24.37 12.45
C ALA A 462 24.20 25.36 11.49
N SER A 463 25.01 24.84 10.57
CA SER A 463 25.67 25.58 9.49
C SER A 463 25.46 24.77 8.20
N ASP A 464 25.31 25.45 7.06
CA ASP A 464 25.21 24.81 5.76
C ASP A 464 26.45 23.99 5.37
N ASP A 465 27.62 24.35 5.93
CA ASP A 465 28.86 23.60 5.76
C ASP A 465 28.79 22.21 6.40
N ASN A 466 28.01 22.07 7.48
CA ASN A 466 27.75 20.81 8.18
C ASN A 466 29.02 19.99 8.50
N HIS A 467 30.12 20.69 8.87
CA HIS A 467 31.39 20.03 9.14
C HIS A 467 31.39 19.22 10.43
N GLU A 468 30.61 19.62 11.45
CA GLU A 468 30.65 19.01 12.78
C GLU A 468 29.46 18.04 12.98
N LYS A 469 29.77 16.83 13.42
CA LYS A 469 28.83 15.79 13.76
C LYS A 469 29.28 15.09 15.03
N GLY A 470 28.31 14.65 15.86
CA GLY A 470 28.72 13.94 17.07
C GLY A 470 27.64 13.78 18.10
N PHE A 471 28.07 13.43 19.30
CA PHE A 471 27.26 13.24 20.48
C PHE A 471 27.69 14.14 21.60
N VAL A 472 26.73 14.78 22.26
CA VAL A 472 26.96 15.56 23.48
C VAL A 472 26.00 15.04 24.54
N THR A 473 26.52 14.59 25.67
CA THR A 473 25.69 14.08 26.77
C THR A 473 25.20 15.21 27.68
N ARG A 474 24.26 14.93 28.56
CA ARG A 474 23.73 15.87 29.54
C ARG A 474 24.84 16.52 30.44
N SER A 475 25.90 15.77 30.69
CA SER A 475 27.08 16.28 31.45
C SER A 475 28.13 16.94 30.56
N GLU A 476 27.81 17.30 29.32
CA GLU A 476 28.70 17.93 28.35
C GLU A 476 29.93 17.09 27.93
N MET A 477 29.87 15.77 28.09
CA MET A 477 30.84 14.89 27.44
C MET A 477 30.58 14.92 25.95
N LYS A 478 31.63 15.07 25.14
CA LYS A 478 31.56 15.26 23.70
C LYS A 478 32.29 14.15 22.97
N PHE A 479 31.70 13.67 21.87
CA PHE A 479 32.36 12.87 20.86
C PHE A 479 32.02 13.47 19.50
N ILE A 480 32.97 14.21 18.91
CA ILE A 480 32.76 15.05 17.74
C ILE A 480 33.68 14.61 16.60
N PHE A 481 33.11 14.51 15.42
CA PHE A 481 33.79 14.40 14.13
C PHE A 481 33.76 15.79 13.47
N ASN A 482 34.85 16.17 12.81
CA ASN A 482 34.90 17.37 12.00
C ASN A 482 35.45 17.01 10.62
N ASP A 483 34.59 17.12 9.59
CA ASP A 483 34.90 16.70 8.22
C ASP A 483 35.89 17.65 7.53
N ASP A 484 35.89 18.95 7.88
CA ASP A 484 36.80 19.93 7.32
C ASP A 484 38.23 19.66 7.79
N LYS A 485 38.41 19.52 9.10
CA LYS A 485 39.71 19.22 9.74
C LYS A 485 40.11 17.76 9.70
N LYS A 486 39.18 16.89 9.21
CA LYS A 486 39.36 15.44 9.28
C LYS A 486 39.79 14.97 10.67
N SER A 487 39.07 15.45 11.68
CA SER A 487 39.45 15.24 13.07
C SER A 487 38.36 14.57 13.88
N VAL A 488 38.76 13.85 14.91
CA VAL A 488 37.90 13.21 15.90
C VAL A 488 38.34 13.66 17.30
N VAL A 489 37.37 14.06 18.11
CA VAL A 489 37.61 14.55 19.48
C VAL A 489 36.68 13.85 20.45
N LEU A 490 37.26 13.24 21.49
CA LEU A 490 36.58 12.84 22.73
C LEU A 490 37.01 13.76 23.84
N GLU A 491 36.05 14.47 24.46
CA GLU A 491 36.32 15.51 25.47
C GLU A 491 35.38 15.38 26.67
N THR A 492 35.93 15.55 27.86
CA THR A 492 35.16 15.69 29.11
C THR A 492 34.98 17.14 29.50
N PRO A 493 33.98 17.51 30.33
CA PRO A 493 33.76 18.89 30.76
C PRO A 493 34.98 19.55 31.47
N ALA A 494 35.79 18.72 32.12
CA ALA A 494 37.00 19.19 32.81
C ALA A 494 38.23 19.35 31.89
N GLY A 495 38.07 19.10 30.57
CA GLY A 495 39.15 19.30 29.60
C GLY A 495 40.07 18.10 29.36
N LYS A 496 39.71 16.90 29.86
CA LYS A 496 40.40 15.68 29.44
C LYS A 496 40.02 15.36 28.02
N LYS A 497 41.00 15.16 27.13
CA LYS A 497 40.77 15.10 25.70
C LYS A 497 41.63 14.07 25.01
N ILE A 498 41.03 13.35 24.08
CA ILE A 498 41.67 12.51 23.07
C ILE A 498 41.31 13.09 21.71
N SER A 499 42.31 13.42 20.90
CA SER A 499 42.09 13.95 19.57
C SER A 499 42.97 13.25 18.53
N ILE A 500 42.40 13.04 17.36
CA ILE A 500 43.08 12.65 16.14
C ILE A 500 42.78 13.78 15.14
N ASP A 501 43.81 14.39 14.59
CA ASP A 501 43.69 15.52 13.68
C ASP A 501 44.61 15.26 12.48
N GLU A 502 44.00 14.98 11.33
CA GLU A 502 44.71 14.64 10.09
C GLU A 502 45.43 15.88 9.54
N ASP A 503 44.78 17.03 9.54
CA ASP A 503 45.37 18.27 9.01
C ASP A 503 46.54 18.76 9.84
N ALA A 504 46.45 18.59 11.15
CA ALA A 504 47.58 18.89 12.04
C ALA A 504 48.62 17.77 12.07
N GLY A 505 48.31 16.58 11.58
CA GLY A 505 49.15 15.38 11.63
C GLY A 505 49.44 14.91 13.05
N ILE A 506 48.46 15.01 13.97
CA ILE A 506 48.66 14.80 15.40
C ILE A 506 47.62 13.80 15.96
N ILE A 507 48.10 12.87 16.78
CA ILE A 507 47.28 12.14 17.76
C ILE A 507 47.69 12.64 19.14
N LYS A 508 46.73 13.16 19.93
CA LYS A 508 47.01 13.76 21.25
C LYS A 508 46.06 13.25 22.33
N ILE A 509 46.64 12.93 23.48
CA ILE A 509 45.90 12.70 24.74
C ILE A 509 46.39 13.78 25.70
N GLU A 510 45.46 14.53 26.30
CA GLU A 510 45.78 15.61 27.23
C GLU A 510 44.78 15.72 28.38
N ASP A 511 45.23 16.30 29.48
CA ASP A 511 44.38 16.62 30.61
C ASP A 511 44.41 18.11 30.97
N GLU A 512 43.56 18.52 31.92
CA GLU A 512 43.45 19.90 32.43
C GLU A 512 44.71 20.41 33.15
N ASN A 513 45.66 19.51 33.49
CA ASN A 513 46.89 19.83 34.19
C ASN A 513 48.10 19.97 33.25
N SER A 514 47.86 20.02 31.96
CA SER A 514 48.90 20.07 30.90
C SER A 514 49.78 18.81 30.84
N ASN A 515 49.30 17.67 31.32
CA ASN A 515 49.95 16.40 31.02
C ASN A 515 49.51 15.95 29.63
N SER A 516 50.42 15.47 28.79
CA SER A 516 50.08 15.06 27.45
C SER A 516 50.95 13.93 26.89
N VAL A 517 50.32 13.16 25.99
CA VAL A 517 50.98 12.25 25.04
C VAL A 517 50.69 12.78 23.64
N THR A 518 51.71 13.10 22.88
CA THR A 518 51.58 13.57 21.49
C THR A 518 52.34 12.64 20.57
N ILE A 519 51.69 12.22 19.50
CA ILE A 519 52.26 11.42 18.41
C ILE A 519 52.16 12.26 17.14
N ASN A 520 53.27 12.55 16.49
CA ASN A 520 53.31 13.32 15.24
C ASN A 520 54.51 12.88 14.36
N SER A 521 54.81 13.62 13.30
CA SER A 521 55.95 13.36 12.41
C SER A 521 57.32 13.38 13.10
N ASP A 522 57.46 14.08 14.22
CA ASP A 522 58.69 14.19 15.00
C ASP A 522 58.85 13.00 15.95
N GLY A 523 57.81 12.22 16.18
CA GLY A 523 57.82 11.05 17.06
C GLY A 523 56.77 11.11 18.18
N ILE A 524 57.09 10.45 19.31
CA ILE A 524 56.22 10.37 20.49
C ILE A 524 56.79 11.25 21.60
N LYS A 525 55.98 12.20 22.11
CA LYS A 525 56.32 13.09 23.18
C LYS A 525 55.43 12.85 24.39
N LEU A 526 56.04 12.65 25.56
CA LEU A 526 55.38 12.56 26.85
C LEU A 526 55.75 13.78 27.69
N GLU A 527 54.74 14.55 28.11
CA GLU A 527 54.94 15.75 28.95
C GLU A 527 54.06 15.67 30.20
N SER A 528 54.62 16.05 31.33
CA SER A 528 53.89 16.19 32.59
C SER A 528 54.46 17.33 33.42
N GLN A 529 53.56 18.13 33.99
CA GLN A 529 53.94 19.13 35.01
C GLN A 529 54.17 18.49 36.38
N GLY A 530 53.78 17.26 36.56
CA GLY A 530 53.95 16.49 37.77
C GLY A 530 54.99 15.39 37.64
N LYS A 531 54.63 14.17 38.03
CA LYS A 531 55.47 12.99 38.02
C LYS A 531 55.16 12.11 36.83
N ILE A 532 56.21 11.60 36.17
CA ILE A 532 56.06 10.46 35.24
C ILE A 532 56.65 9.23 35.96
N GLU A 533 55.91 8.18 36.10
CA GLU A 533 56.34 6.92 36.71
C GLU A 533 56.17 5.76 35.70
N ILE A 534 57.28 5.06 35.43
CA ILE A 534 57.29 3.88 34.56
C ILE A 534 57.61 2.67 35.44
N LYS A 535 56.67 1.76 35.57
CA LYS A 535 56.82 0.50 36.32
C LYS A 535 56.47 -0.71 35.46
N SER A 536 57.26 -1.74 35.53
CA SER A 536 56.97 -3.05 34.94
C SER A 536 57.29 -4.14 35.94
N SER A 537 56.52 -5.20 35.93
CA SER A 537 56.83 -6.46 36.62
C SER A 537 57.83 -7.33 35.86
N GLY A 538 58.08 -7.06 34.60
CA GLY A 538 59.09 -7.63 33.74
C GLY A 538 60.19 -6.58 33.44
N ASP A 539 60.86 -6.77 32.33
CA ASP A 539 61.96 -5.90 31.90
C ASP A 539 61.43 -4.54 31.35
N VAL A 540 62.24 -3.50 31.52
CA VAL A 540 62.07 -2.22 30.81
C VAL A 540 63.34 -2.03 29.99
N SER A 541 63.20 -1.98 28.66
CA SER A 541 64.29 -1.71 27.72
C SER A 541 64.14 -0.31 27.12
N ILE A 542 65.19 0.46 27.08
CA ILE A 542 65.23 1.78 26.42
C ILE A 542 66.40 1.73 25.43
N GLU A 543 66.11 1.78 24.14
CA GLU A 543 67.09 1.68 23.07
C GLU A 543 66.91 2.83 22.08
N GLY A 544 68.00 3.37 21.54
CA GLY A 544 67.97 4.41 20.53
C GLY A 544 69.37 4.76 20.06
N MET A 545 69.48 5.41 18.90
CA MET A 545 70.76 5.89 18.38
C MET A 545 71.49 6.79 19.43
N ASN A 546 70.70 7.65 20.08
CA ASN A 546 71.16 8.48 21.19
C ASN A 546 70.12 8.44 22.32
N VAL A 547 70.55 8.12 23.54
CA VAL A 547 69.72 8.19 24.74
C VAL A 547 70.29 9.28 25.65
N SER A 548 69.47 10.31 25.97
CA SER A 548 69.80 11.37 26.85
C SER A 548 68.91 11.36 28.10
N ILE A 549 69.56 11.26 29.29
CA ILE A 549 68.85 11.33 30.58
C ILE A 549 69.44 12.53 31.33
N LYS A 550 68.56 13.52 31.64
CA LYS A 550 68.97 14.76 32.34
C LYS A 550 68.09 14.96 33.58
N ALA A 551 68.69 15.08 34.70
CA ALA A 551 68.03 15.47 35.94
C ALA A 551 68.58 16.84 36.42
N THR A 552 67.68 17.75 36.85
CA THR A 552 68.10 19.09 37.40
C THR A 552 68.51 19.05 38.85
N ALA A 553 68.05 18.01 39.57
CA ALA A 553 68.40 17.83 41.00
C ALA A 553 69.24 16.57 41.21
N GLN A 554 68.67 15.38 41.07
CA GLN A 554 69.30 14.10 41.32
C GLN A 554 68.96 13.07 40.29
N LEU A 555 69.95 12.35 39.76
CA LEU A 555 69.71 11.08 39.00
C LEU A 555 70.15 9.93 39.91
N LYS A 556 69.27 8.97 40.18
CA LYS A 556 69.56 7.73 40.89
C LYS A 556 69.29 6.54 39.93
N ALA A 557 70.32 5.71 39.76
CA ALA A 557 70.21 4.45 39.06
C ALA A 557 70.67 3.33 40.04
N GLU A 558 69.77 2.34 40.26
CA GLU A 558 70.02 1.31 41.28
C GLU A 558 69.52 -0.06 40.75
N GLY A 559 70.37 -1.05 40.88
CA GLY A 559 70.01 -2.46 40.58
C GLY A 559 70.37 -3.33 41.77
N SER A 560 69.37 -4.11 42.29
CA SER A 560 69.58 -4.99 43.45
C SER A 560 70.55 -6.13 43.19
N ALA A 561 70.68 -6.59 41.98
CA ALA A 561 71.57 -7.71 41.55
C ALA A 561 72.80 -7.21 40.82
N GLY A 562 72.76 -6.03 40.24
CA GLY A 562 73.87 -5.42 39.51
C GLY A 562 73.44 -4.16 38.74
N ALA A 563 74.39 -3.29 38.47
CA ALA A 563 74.22 -2.20 37.51
C ALA A 563 75.51 -2.12 36.66
N GLU A 564 75.31 -2.19 35.33
CA GLU A 564 76.41 -2.14 34.36
C GLU A 564 76.28 -0.85 33.53
N VAL A 565 77.40 -0.17 33.36
CA VAL A 565 77.55 0.98 32.44
C VAL A 565 78.77 0.69 31.58
N SER A 566 78.57 0.34 30.34
CA SER A 566 79.65 -0.04 29.40
C SER A 566 79.56 0.80 28.11
N SER A 567 80.72 0.98 27.46
CA SER A 567 80.84 1.69 26.19
C SER A 567 81.93 1.00 25.36
N SER A 568 81.72 0.76 24.08
CA SER A 568 82.73 0.26 23.15
C SER A 568 83.81 1.36 22.82
N ALA A 569 83.56 2.61 23.11
CA ALA A 569 84.48 3.71 22.85
C ALA A 569 84.93 4.39 24.15
N THR A 570 84.15 5.31 24.66
CA THR A 570 84.58 6.12 25.86
C THR A 570 83.38 6.26 26.82
N ALA A 571 83.60 5.93 28.10
CA ALA A 571 82.69 6.29 29.21
C ALA A 571 83.31 7.42 30.00
N ILE A 572 82.60 8.55 30.16
CA ILE A 572 83.13 9.74 30.89
C ILE A 572 82.24 9.97 32.11
N LEU A 573 82.80 9.87 33.28
CA LEU A 573 82.18 10.31 34.54
C LEU A 573 82.80 11.63 34.97
N LYS A 574 82.00 12.65 35.12
CA LYS A 574 82.48 13.98 35.60
C LYS A 574 81.64 14.43 36.78
N GLY A 575 82.27 14.90 37.82
CA GLY A 575 81.65 15.51 39.00
C GLY A 575 82.68 16.29 39.76
N SER A 576 82.29 17.22 40.64
CA SER A 576 83.15 17.84 41.57
C SER A 576 83.80 16.83 42.55
N ILE A 577 83.08 15.78 42.84
CA ILE A 577 83.57 14.60 43.57
C ILE A 577 83.03 13.34 42.83
N VAL A 578 83.88 12.39 42.52
CA VAL A 578 83.52 11.05 42.03
C VAL A 578 83.94 10.02 43.06
N GLN A 579 82.97 9.33 43.67
CA GLN A 579 83.29 8.33 44.69
C GLN A 579 82.96 6.93 44.09
N ILE A 580 83.96 6.07 44.10
CA ILE A 580 83.86 4.63 43.61
C ILE A 580 84.32 3.78 44.80
N ASN A 581 83.42 2.96 45.32
CA ASN A 581 83.73 2.09 46.46
C ASN A 581 84.07 0.68 45.98
#